data_cf6a20caf17a4fc5c7cf3d65e38efdbd
#
_entry.id   cf6a20caf17a4fc5c7cf3d65e38efdbd
#
_cell.length_a   1.000
_cell.length_b   1.000
_cell.length_c   1.000
_cell.angle_alpha   90.00
_cell.angle_beta   90.00
_cell.angle_gamma   90.00
#
_symmetry.space_group_name_H-M   'P 1'
#
loop_
_entity.id
_entity.type
_entity.pdbx_description
1 polymer ?
#
loop_
_entity_poly.entity_id
_entity_poly.type
_entity_poly.pdbx_seq_one_letter_code
_entity_poly.pdbx_strand_id
1 'polypeptide(L)'
;YFTNYIIYVSIINCECEKNVKYIKKELNMNVLSSALGYVMAFCYKIISNYGIAIILFTLISKFVLLPVSIWVQKNSIKMVKMQPDINRIKAKHFGDKDSIADEQSKLFKKEKYNPLASLIPLAVQIILLLGLVAVIYHPLDYLLHLPSDVINAFDSLIVSLTGVDPESSSIQLAVVESIKNGTYESQFLALQSQFNGVDIAGILAEVKTLNMNFLGINLSWVPSEVGGIDIIVPVIAGFSAWLLCVAQNASNVLQAEQSKLNKYGMMILSVGLSLYLGWFVPAGVALYWIASNIFAIVQLYLLNWAINPKKYVDYEDLEESKKELAALEGIGGNSGKKKLFEKNPYAKREKADYKRFFSVVNKHLVFYSENNGFYKYYAGMIEYILKNTNIVIHYITSDPDDSIFKKAEENSRIKAYYIGEKKLITLMMKLDADVVVMTMPDLENYHIKRSYIRKDIEY
;
A
#
# COMPACT_ATOMS: atom_id res chain seq x y z
N TYR A 1 -1.64 -7.91 1.08
CA TYR A 1 -1.52 -6.45 1.17
C TYR A 1 -2.51 -5.72 0.25
N PHE A 2 -2.75 -6.24 -0.97
CA PHE A 2 -3.71 -5.64 -1.92
C PHE A 2 -5.17 -5.80 -1.48
N THR A 3 -5.50 -6.91 -0.83
CA THR A 3 -6.87 -7.23 -0.37
C THR A 3 -7.32 -6.32 0.79
N ASN A 4 -6.41 -5.98 1.70
CA ASN A 4 -6.73 -5.09 2.83
C ASN A 4 -6.91 -3.62 2.39
N TYR A 5 -6.33 -3.21 1.27
CA TYR A 5 -6.47 -1.84 0.75
C TYR A 5 -7.76 -1.65 -0.06
N ILE A 6 -8.21 -2.70 -0.77
CA ILE A 6 -9.52 -2.70 -1.47
C ILE A 6 -10.66 -2.66 -0.45
N ILE A 7 -10.52 -3.32 0.70
CA ILE A 7 -11.48 -3.22 1.81
C ILE A 7 -11.57 -1.78 2.33
N TYR A 8 -10.45 -1.03 2.38
CA TYR A 8 -10.44 0.38 2.78
C TYR A 8 -11.18 1.29 1.78
N VAL A 9 -11.06 1.04 0.48
CA VAL A 9 -11.76 1.80 -0.58
C VAL A 9 -13.23 1.40 -0.67
N SER A 10 -13.59 0.14 -0.42
CA SER A 10 -14.97 -0.34 -0.38
C SER A 10 -15.74 0.15 0.86
N ILE A 11 -15.06 0.40 1.97
CA ILE A 11 -15.63 1.01 3.18
C ILE A 11 -16.04 2.48 2.91
N ILE A 12 -15.41 3.15 1.95
CA ILE A 12 -15.74 4.52 1.59
C ILE A 12 -17.03 4.62 0.72
N ASN A 13 -17.45 3.58 0.02
CA ASN A 13 -18.44 3.73 -1.06
C ASN A 13 -19.86 3.17 -0.86
N CYS A 14 -20.20 2.39 0.16
CA CYS A 14 -21.58 1.83 0.21
C CYS A 14 -22.21 1.65 1.60
N GLU A 15 -21.45 1.69 2.68
CA GLU A 15 -21.95 1.62 4.06
C GLU A 15 -21.38 2.72 4.95
N CYS A 16 -20.88 3.79 4.34
CA CYS A 16 -20.08 4.80 5.03
C CYS A 16 -20.85 5.52 6.14
N GLU A 17 -22.12 5.79 5.98
CA GLU A 17 -22.88 6.53 7.01
C GLU A 17 -23.12 5.70 8.28
N LYS A 18 -23.44 4.41 8.15
CA LYS A 18 -23.66 3.53 9.32
C LYS A 18 -22.34 3.14 10.00
N ASN A 19 -21.30 2.85 9.23
CA ASN A 19 -20.01 2.46 9.77
C ASN A 19 -19.21 3.65 10.34
N VAL A 20 -19.34 4.85 9.77
CA VAL A 20 -18.79 6.09 10.36
C VAL A 20 -19.46 6.41 11.70
N LYS A 21 -20.78 6.15 11.84
CA LYS A 21 -21.49 6.28 13.12
C LYS A 21 -20.98 5.27 14.16
N TYR A 22 -20.61 4.06 13.76
CA TYR A 22 -20.01 3.02 14.61
C TYR A 22 -18.56 3.37 15.01
N ILE A 23 -17.72 3.81 14.07
CA ILE A 23 -16.33 4.24 14.32
C ILE A 23 -16.31 5.53 15.16
N LYS A 24 -17.24 6.47 14.95
CA LYS A 24 -17.44 7.64 15.81
C LYS A 24 -17.72 7.26 17.27
N LYS A 25 -18.41 6.15 17.51
CA LYS A 25 -18.79 5.70 18.86
C LYS A 25 -17.65 4.97 19.58
N GLU A 26 -16.82 4.20 18.84
CA GLU A 26 -15.72 3.42 19.45
C GLU A 26 -14.44 4.26 19.68
N LEU A 27 -14.13 5.25 18.83
CA LEU A 27 -12.87 6.02 18.94
C LEU A 27 -12.99 7.33 19.75
N ASN A 28 -14.12 7.62 20.39
CA ASN A 28 -14.35 8.94 21.05
C ASN A 28 -14.01 10.13 20.11
N MET A 29 -14.43 10.03 18.82
CA MET A 29 -14.12 11.02 17.77
C MET A 29 -14.51 12.44 18.18
N ASN A 30 -15.54 12.59 19.00
CA ASN A 30 -15.97 13.89 19.52
C ASN A 30 -14.89 14.56 20.39
N VAL A 31 -14.17 13.76 21.21
CA VAL A 31 -13.06 14.29 22.04
C VAL A 31 -11.90 14.71 21.16
N LEU A 32 -11.58 13.89 20.15
CA LEU A 32 -10.51 14.23 19.21
C LEU A 32 -10.86 15.47 18.38
N SER A 33 -12.06 15.53 17.83
CA SER A 33 -12.52 16.69 17.04
C SER A 33 -12.58 17.96 17.89
N SER A 34 -13.00 17.88 19.15
CA SER A 34 -12.96 19.02 20.09
C SER A 34 -11.51 19.48 20.35
N ALA A 35 -10.60 18.54 20.62
CA ALA A 35 -9.20 18.89 20.84
C ALA A 35 -8.56 19.54 19.59
N LEU A 36 -8.83 18.98 18.41
CA LEU A 36 -8.36 19.56 17.15
C LEU A 36 -9.03 20.90 16.85
N GLY A 37 -10.32 21.05 17.22
CA GLY A 37 -11.09 22.29 17.12
C GLY A 37 -10.45 23.42 17.94
N TYR A 38 -10.08 23.15 19.19
CA TYR A 38 -9.37 24.15 20.01
C TYR A 38 -8.04 24.59 19.39
N VAL A 39 -7.25 23.65 18.86
CA VAL A 39 -6.00 23.99 18.17
C VAL A 39 -6.28 24.80 16.92
N MET A 40 -7.31 24.44 16.15
CA MET A 40 -7.71 25.15 14.95
C MET A 40 -8.24 26.55 15.26
N ALA A 41 -9.10 26.69 16.29
CA ALA A 41 -9.60 27.99 16.77
C ALA A 41 -8.45 28.90 17.22
N PHE A 42 -7.46 28.34 17.94
CA PHE A 42 -6.24 29.07 18.30
C PHE A 42 -5.47 29.56 17.08
N CYS A 43 -5.24 28.70 16.09
CA CYS A 43 -4.61 29.09 14.83
C CYS A 43 -5.38 30.20 14.10
N TYR A 44 -6.70 30.08 14.05
CA TYR A 44 -7.58 31.05 13.41
C TYR A 44 -7.57 32.39 14.13
N LYS A 45 -7.59 32.40 15.48
CA LYS A 45 -7.53 33.62 16.29
C LYS A 45 -6.25 34.44 16.05
N ILE A 46 -5.13 33.78 15.73
CA ILE A 46 -3.87 34.45 15.43
C ILE A 46 -3.89 35.12 14.04
N ILE A 47 -4.51 34.47 13.05
CA ILE A 47 -4.30 34.82 11.63
C ILE A 47 -5.56 35.38 10.97
N SER A 48 -6.75 35.10 11.52
CA SER A 48 -8.06 35.55 10.99
C SER A 48 -8.33 35.14 9.52
N ASN A 49 -7.63 34.11 9.02
CA ASN A 49 -7.85 33.50 7.71
C ASN A 49 -7.83 31.98 7.85
N TYR A 50 -8.93 31.33 7.43
CA TYR A 50 -9.12 29.91 7.66
C TYR A 50 -8.11 29.03 6.91
N GLY A 51 -7.76 29.41 5.68
CA GLY A 51 -6.78 28.67 4.89
C GLY A 51 -5.37 28.70 5.50
N ILE A 52 -4.94 29.86 5.97
CA ILE A 52 -3.63 29.98 6.65
C ILE A 52 -3.69 29.27 8.01
N ALA A 53 -4.82 29.31 8.71
CA ALA A 53 -5.02 28.57 9.94
C ALA A 53 -4.89 27.05 9.74
N ILE A 54 -5.45 26.49 8.65
CA ILE A 54 -5.28 25.08 8.26
C ILE A 54 -3.80 24.76 8.02
N ILE A 55 -3.06 25.62 7.31
CA ILE A 55 -1.62 25.41 7.05
C ILE A 55 -0.83 25.42 8.36
N LEU A 56 -1.09 26.38 9.24
CA LEU A 56 -0.44 26.47 10.57
C LEU A 56 -0.79 25.27 11.45
N PHE A 57 -2.04 24.87 11.50
CA PHE A 57 -2.51 23.66 12.18
C PHE A 57 -1.77 22.42 11.66
N THR A 58 -1.62 22.30 10.34
CA THR A 58 -0.91 21.18 9.72
C THR A 58 0.55 21.16 10.15
N LEU A 59 1.19 22.32 10.17
CA LEU A 59 2.59 22.46 10.62
C LEU A 59 2.74 22.04 12.09
N ILE A 60 1.87 22.54 12.98
CA ILE A 60 1.85 22.16 14.41
C ILE A 60 1.69 20.65 14.56
N SER A 61 0.74 20.06 13.84
CA SER A 61 0.50 18.61 13.84
C SER A 61 1.76 17.82 13.44
N LYS A 62 2.51 18.27 12.43
CA LYS A 62 3.78 17.65 12.03
C LYS A 62 4.85 17.75 13.10
N PHE A 63 4.94 18.85 13.83
CA PHE A 63 5.86 19.00 14.95
C PHE A 63 5.50 18.07 16.12
N VAL A 64 4.22 17.97 16.47
CA VAL A 64 3.75 17.07 17.53
C VAL A 64 4.05 15.60 17.17
N LEU A 65 3.95 15.24 15.90
CA LEU A 65 4.21 13.88 15.41
C LEU A 65 5.68 13.62 15.06
N LEU A 66 6.57 14.60 15.18
CA LEU A 66 7.99 14.45 14.87
C LEU A 66 8.68 13.29 15.61
N PRO A 67 8.44 13.03 16.91
CA PRO A 67 9.02 11.88 17.61
C PRO A 67 8.64 10.54 16.98
N VAL A 68 7.37 10.41 16.52
CA VAL A 68 6.90 9.21 15.83
C VAL A 68 7.62 9.05 14.51
N SER A 69 7.79 10.13 13.76
CA SER A 69 8.51 10.12 12.47
C SER A 69 9.98 9.75 12.64
N ILE A 70 10.64 10.23 13.68
CA ILE A 70 12.02 9.84 14.04
C ILE A 70 12.10 8.34 14.37
N TRP A 71 11.14 7.83 15.12
CA TRP A 71 11.09 6.41 15.45
C TRP A 71 10.91 5.54 14.20
N VAL A 72 10.01 5.94 13.28
CA VAL A 72 9.80 5.26 11.99
C VAL A 72 11.07 5.30 11.15
N GLN A 73 11.77 6.43 11.07
CA GLN A 73 13.04 6.56 10.37
C GLN A 73 14.10 5.61 10.92
N LYS A 74 14.23 5.54 12.26
CA LYS A 74 15.15 4.58 12.91
C LYS A 74 14.77 3.13 12.64
N ASN A 75 13.48 2.82 12.60
CA ASN A 75 13.01 1.49 12.24
C ASN A 75 13.30 1.15 10.77
N SER A 76 13.18 2.12 9.87
CA SER A 76 13.54 1.96 8.44
C SER A 76 15.03 1.63 8.25
N ILE A 77 15.93 2.22 9.08
CA ILE A 77 17.36 1.91 9.06
C ILE A 77 17.62 0.44 9.41
N LYS A 78 16.85 -0.14 10.34
CA LYS A 78 16.97 -1.57 10.66
C LYS A 78 16.66 -2.42 9.43
N MET A 79 15.62 -2.08 8.69
CA MET A 79 15.28 -2.77 7.44
C MET A 79 16.42 -2.71 6.42
N VAL A 80 17.04 -1.53 6.28
CA VAL A 80 18.18 -1.33 5.37
C VAL A 80 19.37 -2.22 5.76
N LYS A 81 19.69 -2.30 7.07
CA LYS A 81 20.77 -3.16 7.58
C LYS A 81 20.49 -4.66 7.38
N MET A 82 19.24 -5.09 7.50
CA MET A 82 18.86 -6.49 7.35
C MET A 82 18.67 -6.93 5.90
N GLN A 83 18.74 -6.02 4.93
CA GLN A 83 18.43 -6.35 3.55
C GLN A 83 19.37 -7.45 2.97
N PRO A 84 20.68 -7.47 3.22
CA PRO A 84 21.53 -8.57 2.81
C PRO A 84 21.07 -9.92 3.37
N ASP A 85 20.77 -9.98 4.66
CA ASP A 85 20.28 -11.21 5.29
C ASP A 85 18.95 -11.67 4.69
N ILE A 86 18.05 -10.74 4.39
CA ILE A 86 16.77 -11.03 3.73
C ILE A 86 17.01 -11.61 2.32
N ASN A 87 17.98 -11.08 1.58
CA ASN A 87 18.36 -11.60 0.27
C ASN A 87 18.92 -13.03 0.37
N ARG A 88 19.78 -13.30 1.36
CA ARG A 88 20.30 -14.64 1.63
C ARG A 88 19.23 -15.64 2.09
N ILE A 89 18.27 -15.20 2.93
CA ILE A 89 17.10 -16.03 3.29
C ILE A 89 16.29 -16.39 2.04
N LYS A 90 16.05 -15.43 1.15
CA LYS A 90 15.35 -15.68 -0.12
C LYS A 90 16.14 -16.62 -1.04
N ALA A 91 17.47 -16.49 -1.07
CA ALA A 91 18.34 -17.37 -1.84
C ALA A 91 18.33 -18.78 -1.26
N LYS A 92 18.51 -18.93 0.05
CA LYS A 92 18.52 -20.22 0.76
C LYS A 92 17.23 -21.01 0.60
N HIS A 93 16.08 -20.34 0.63
CA HIS A 93 14.75 -20.94 0.50
C HIS A 93 14.08 -20.57 -0.83
N PHE A 94 14.86 -20.46 -1.91
CA PHE A 94 14.36 -20.00 -3.19
C PHE A 94 13.16 -20.83 -3.67
N GLY A 95 12.04 -20.15 -3.91
CA GLY A 95 10.78 -20.80 -4.33
C GLY A 95 9.87 -21.30 -3.20
N ASP A 96 10.35 -21.40 -1.96
CA ASP A 96 9.54 -21.74 -0.80
C ASP A 96 9.16 -20.49 0.00
N LYS A 97 7.96 -19.97 -0.30
CA LYS A 97 7.47 -18.72 0.32
C LYS A 97 7.21 -18.85 1.81
N ASP A 98 6.83 -20.03 2.27
CA ASP A 98 6.46 -20.25 3.67
C ASP A 98 7.70 -20.26 4.55
N SER A 99 8.76 -21.00 4.15
CA SER A 99 10.06 -20.98 4.84
C SER A 99 10.71 -19.60 4.79
N ILE A 100 10.60 -18.86 3.66
CA ILE A 100 11.08 -17.47 3.57
C ILE A 100 10.36 -16.58 4.58
N ALA A 101 9.03 -16.66 4.67
CA ALA A 101 8.24 -15.85 5.59
C ALA A 101 8.60 -16.16 7.06
N ASP A 102 8.77 -17.42 7.39
CA ASP A 102 9.14 -17.87 8.74
C ASP A 102 10.53 -17.38 9.17
N GLU A 103 11.54 -17.54 8.31
CA GLU A 103 12.90 -17.09 8.64
C GLU A 103 12.99 -15.56 8.68
N GLN A 104 12.29 -14.85 7.77
CA GLN A 104 12.20 -13.40 7.85
C GLN A 104 11.51 -12.93 9.14
N SER A 105 10.45 -13.62 9.58
CA SER A 105 9.79 -13.30 10.84
C SER A 105 10.73 -13.47 12.04
N LYS A 106 11.55 -14.53 12.07
CA LYS A 106 12.57 -14.75 13.10
C LYS A 106 13.63 -13.64 13.09
N LEU A 107 14.10 -13.24 11.89
CA LEU A 107 15.04 -12.15 11.74
C LEU A 107 14.46 -10.83 12.25
N PHE A 108 13.22 -10.50 11.89
CA PHE A 108 12.55 -9.27 12.36
C PHE A 108 12.41 -9.22 13.88
N LYS A 109 12.09 -10.36 14.51
CA LYS A 109 12.04 -10.46 15.99
C LYS A 109 13.42 -10.28 16.62
N LYS A 110 14.46 -10.90 16.06
CA LYS A 110 15.86 -10.77 16.53
C LYS A 110 16.32 -9.32 16.49
N GLU A 111 16.10 -8.63 15.39
CA GLU A 111 16.53 -7.25 15.18
C GLU A 111 15.54 -6.22 15.77
N LYS A 112 14.47 -6.67 16.44
CA LYS A 112 13.41 -5.79 16.99
C LYS A 112 12.89 -4.81 15.93
N TYR A 113 12.70 -5.31 14.69
CA TYR A 113 12.12 -4.56 13.59
C TYR A 113 10.60 -4.72 13.58
N ASN A 114 9.90 -3.61 13.41
CA ASN A 114 8.45 -3.62 13.25
C ASN A 114 8.07 -3.33 11.79
N PRO A 115 7.56 -4.31 11.03
CA PRO A 115 7.15 -4.09 9.64
C PRO A 115 5.96 -3.15 9.49
N LEU A 116 5.14 -2.98 10.54
CA LEU A 116 3.99 -2.09 10.54
C LEU A 116 4.33 -0.64 10.89
N ALA A 117 5.56 -0.37 11.32
CA ALA A 117 5.98 0.98 11.72
C ALA A 117 5.79 2.02 10.61
N SER A 118 5.99 1.63 9.36
CA SER A 118 5.79 2.51 8.19
C SER A 118 4.33 2.91 7.93
N LEU A 119 3.38 2.17 8.48
CA LEU A 119 1.93 2.46 8.35
C LEU A 119 1.42 3.41 9.44
N ILE A 120 2.14 3.56 10.56
CA ILE A 120 1.70 4.38 11.69
C ILE A 120 1.50 5.84 11.30
N PRO A 121 2.42 6.51 10.56
CA PRO A 121 2.20 7.89 10.13
C PRO A 121 0.94 8.05 9.28
N LEU A 122 0.66 7.09 8.40
CA LEU A 122 -0.55 7.09 7.57
C LEU A 122 -1.81 6.93 8.43
N ALA A 123 -1.81 6.01 9.38
CA ALA A 123 -2.95 5.81 10.29
C ALA A 123 -3.25 7.08 11.11
N VAL A 124 -2.22 7.69 11.68
CA VAL A 124 -2.35 8.97 12.42
C VAL A 124 -2.83 10.08 11.50
N GLN A 125 -2.34 10.17 10.26
CA GLN A 125 -2.77 11.16 9.28
C GLN A 125 -4.26 11.01 8.93
N ILE A 126 -4.76 9.78 8.80
CA ILE A 126 -6.19 9.51 8.56
C ILE A 126 -7.03 9.96 9.77
N ILE A 127 -6.59 9.66 10.99
CA ILE A 127 -7.30 10.06 12.21
C ILE A 127 -7.37 11.60 12.31
N LEU A 128 -6.26 12.29 12.06
CA LEU A 128 -6.23 13.76 12.03
C LEU A 128 -7.13 14.33 10.91
N LEU A 129 -7.12 13.70 9.74
CA LEU A 129 -7.99 14.08 8.62
C LEU A 129 -9.46 13.99 9.01
N LEU A 130 -9.89 12.87 9.61
CA LEU A 130 -11.28 12.66 10.02
C LEU A 130 -11.70 13.68 11.08
N GLY A 131 -10.83 13.98 12.04
CA GLY A 131 -11.07 15.02 13.04
C GLY A 131 -11.18 16.41 12.42
N LEU A 132 -10.30 16.73 11.46
CA LEU A 132 -10.34 18.03 10.77
C LEU A 132 -11.58 18.16 9.85
N VAL A 133 -12.00 17.07 9.20
CA VAL A 133 -13.25 17.02 8.45
C VAL A 133 -14.42 17.46 9.35
N ALA A 134 -14.51 16.93 10.57
CA ALA A 134 -15.53 17.33 11.53
C ALA A 134 -15.44 18.83 11.87
N VAL A 135 -14.24 19.36 12.10
CA VAL A 135 -14.04 20.80 12.39
C VAL A 135 -14.46 21.70 11.23
N ILE A 136 -14.20 21.27 9.98
CA ILE A 136 -14.57 22.06 8.79
C ILE A 136 -16.09 22.03 8.56
N TYR A 137 -16.73 20.89 8.73
CA TYR A 137 -18.18 20.76 8.55
C TYR A 137 -19.00 21.39 9.69
N HIS A 138 -18.43 21.49 10.90
CA HIS A 138 -19.09 22.02 12.10
C HIS A 138 -18.32 23.22 12.70
N PRO A 139 -18.18 24.33 11.93
CA PRO A 139 -17.39 25.48 12.39
C PRO A 139 -18.04 26.21 13.57
N LEU A 140 -19.34 26.15 13.73
CA LEU A 140 -20.05 26.77 14.86
C LEU A 140 -19.72 26.05 16.18
N ASP A 141 -19.62 24.71 16.15
CA ASP A 141 -19.23 23.90 17.31
C ASP A 141 -17.74 24.03 17.65
N TYR A 142 -16.89 23.79 16.64
CA TYR A 142 -15.46 23.54 16.89
C TYR A 142 -14.58 24.78 16.72
N LEU A 143 -15.03 25.81 16.00
CA LEU A 143 -14.26 27.02 15.78
C LEU A 143 -14.76 28.18 16.64
N LEU A 144 -16.09 28.41 16.70
CA LEU A 144 -16.71 29.45 17.49
C LEU A 144 -17.16 28.99 18.86
N HIS A 145 -17.25 27.69 19.11
CA HIS A 145 -17.70 27.10 20.40
C HIS A 145 -19.04 27.64 20.88
N LEU A 146 -20.00 27.78 19.94
CA LEU A 146 -21.33 28.25 20.27
C LEU A 146 -22.12 27.25 21.13
N PRO A 147 -23.08 27.69 21.98
CA PRO A 147 -23.95 26.78 22.71
C PRO A 147 -24.74 25.86 21.78
N SER A 148 -24.81 24.56 22.13
CA SER A 148 -25.46 23.55 21.30
C SER A 148 -26.95 23.88 21.01
N ASP A 149 -27.66 24.49 21.96
CA ASP A 149 -29.07 24.88 21.80
C ASP A 149 -29.19 25.94 20.69
N VAL A 150 -28.28 26.90 20.62
CA VAL A 150 -28.24 27.94 19.57
C VAL A 150 -27.95 27.31 18.21
N ILE A 151 -26.96 26.39 18.14
CA ILE A 151 -26.62 25.70 16.91
C ILE A 151 -27.80 24.88 16.40
N ASN A 152 -28.46 24.11 17.28
CA ASN A 152 -29.65 23.32 16.92
C ASN A 152 -30.81 24.19 16.40
N ALA A 153 -30.99 25.40 16.98
CA ALA A 153 -31.97 26.33 16.51
C ALA A 153 -31.65 26.92 15.12
N PHE A 154 -30.36 27.23 14.90
CA PHE A 154 -29.87 27.70 13.59
C PHE A 154 -29.99 26.61 12.52
N ASP A 155 -29.61 25.37 12.83
CA ASP A 155 -29.74 24.23 11.94
C ASP A 155 -31.20 23.95 11.58
N SER A 156 -32.12 23.94 12.60
CA SER A 156 -33.54 23.73 12.39
C SER A 156 -34.16 24.83 11.54
N LEU A 157 -33.72 26.08 11.73
CA LEU A 157 -34.19 27.22 10.93
C LEU A 157 -33.79 27.07 9.46
N ILE A 158 -32.51 26.76 9.18
CA ILE A 158 -32.03 26.54 7.81
C ILE A 158 -32.72 25.37 7.14
N VAL A 159 -32.90 24.24 7.83
CA VAL A 159 -33.68 23.10 7.32
C VAL A 159 -35.06 23.53 6.88
N SER A 160 -35.75 24.31 7.72
CA SER A 160 -37.12 24.77 7.44
C SER A 160 -37.21 25.75 6.26
N LEU A 161 -36.16 26.57 6.04
CA LEU A 161 -36.16 27.62 5.02
C LEU A 161 -35.63 27.13 3.66
N THR A 162 -34.70 26.18 3.66
CA THR A 162 -34.01 25.73 2.45
C THR A 162 -34.38 24.32 2.00
N GLY A 163 -35.01 23.53 2.89
CA GLY A 163 -35.29 22.13 2.62
C GLY A 163 -34.07 21.22 2.59
N VAL A 164 -32.91 21.69 3.10
CA VAL A 164 -31.67 20.85 3.25
C VAL A 164 -31.99 19.67 4.17
N ASP A 165 -31.43 18.50 3.85
CA ASP A 165 -31.61 17.30 4.65
C ASP A 165 -31.14 17.53 6.10
N PRO A 166 -31.97 17.30 7.12
CA PRO A 166 -31.61 17.43 8.52
C PRO A 166 -30.43 16.56 8.97
N GLU A 167 -30.15 15.48 8.25
CA GLU A 167 -29.02 14.59 8.51
C GLU A 167 -27.76 14.99 7.74
N SER A 168 -27.79 16.05 6.93
CA SER A 168 -26.65 16.48 6.14
C SER A 168 -25.49 16.97 7.02
N SER A 169 -24.30 16.46 6.78
CA SER A 169 -23.09 16.93 7.48
C SER A 169 -22.75 18.40 7.16
N SER A 170 -23.30 18.99 6.10
CA SER A 170 -23.00 20.36 5.65
C SER A 170 -23.98 21.44 6.20
N ILE A 171 -24.90 21.09 7.12
CA ILE A 171 -25.89 22.03 7.65
C ILE A 171 -25.24 23.29 8.22
N GLN A 172 -24.23 23.16 9.08
CA GLN A 172 -23.58 24.32 9.68
C GLN A 172 -22.86 25.19 8.64
N LEU A 173 -22.33 24.59 7.55
CA LEU A 173 -21.77 25.37 6.44
C LEU A 173 -22.89 26.19 5.72
N ALA A 174 -24.05 25.61 5.52
CA ALA A 174 -25.21 26.31 4.96
C ALA A 174 -25.68 27.44 5.88
N VAL A 175 -25.70 27.23 7.21
CA VAL A 175 -25.97 28.28 8.20
C VAL A 175 -24.95 29.43 8.07
N VAL A 176 -23.66 29.13 8.08
CA VAL A 176 -22.59 30.13 7.96
C VAL A 176 -22.74 30.92 6.65
N GLU A 177 -22.99 30.23 5.53
CA GLU A 177 -23.13 30.88 4.23
C GLU A 177 -24.36 31.78 4.20
N SER A 178 -25.50 31.34 4.71
CA SER A 178 -26.73 32.12 4.78
C SER A 178 -26.59 33.38 5.64
N ILE A 179 -25.92 33.28 6.79
CA ILE A 179 -25.62 34.43 7.65
C ILE A 179 -24.68 35.41 6.96
N LYS A 180 -23.62 34.93 6.27
CA LYS A 180 -22.68 35.79 5.54
C LYS A 180 -23.32 36.51 4.37
N ASN A 181 -24.19 35.84 3.65
CA ASN A 181 -24.91 36.43 2.51
C ASN A 181 -26.07 37.32 2.96
N GLY A 182 -26.46 37.32 4.24
CA GLY A 182 -27.58 38.09 4.79
C GLY A 182 -28.94 37.58 4.33
N THR A 183 -29.03 36.38 3.76
CA THR A 183 -30.21 35.86 3.08
C THR A 183 -31.43 35.71 4.03
N TYR A 184 -31.21 35.29 5.28
CA TYR A 184 -32.24 35.05 6.28
C TYR A 184 -31.97 35.77 7.61
N GLU A 185 -31.31 36.94 7.55
CA GLU A 185 -30.84 37.66 8.75
C GLU A 185 -31.97 37.98 9.74
N SER A 186 -33.13 38.41 9.23
CA SER A 186 -34.30 38.74 10.08
C SER A 186 -34.85 37.50 10.81
N GLN A 187 -34.84 36.33 10.17
CA GLN A 187 -35.31 35.10 10.77
C GLN A 187 -34.32 34.60 11.84
N PHE A 188 -33.02 34.71 11.62
CA PHE A 188 -31.98 34.42 12.63
C PHE A 188 -32.11 35.35 13.82
N LEU A 189 -32.31 36.68 13.62
CA LEU A 189 -32.50 37.64 14.69
C LEU A 189 -33.80 37.39 15.49
N ALA A 190 -34.85 36.87 14.86
CA ALA A 190 -36.09 36.53 15.56
C ALA A 190 -35.89 35.41 16.61
N LEU A 191 -34.88 34.60 16.50
CA LEU A 191 -34.51 33.59 17.52
C LEU A 191 -34.06 34.20 18.84
N GLN A 192 -33.74 35.51 18.89
CA GLN A 192 -33.45 36.23 20.14
C GLN A 192 -34.53 36.04 21.19
N SER A 193 -35.79 35.94 20.80
CA SER A 193 -36.92 35.74 21.71
C SER A 193 -36.89 34.36 22.41
N GLN A 194 -36.22 33.39 21.87
CA GLN A 194 -36.10 32.02 22.39
C GLN A 194 -34.93 31.85 23.36
N PHE A 195 -33.95 32.75 23.30
CA PHE A 195 -32.70 32.63 24.05
C PHE A 195 -32.50 33.84 25.00
N ASN A 196 -32.94 33.71 26.23
CA ASN A 196 -32.71 34.73 27.24
C ASN A 196 -31.24 34.73 27.71
N GLY A 197 -30.57 35.88 27.55
CA GLY A 197 -29.17 36.04 28.00
C GLY A 197 -28.09 35.63 26.97
N VAL A 198 -28.50 35.23 25.78
CA VAL A 198 -27.59 35.01 24.64
C VAL A 198 -27.74 36.15 23.64
N ASP A 199 -26.65 36.77 23.23
CA ASP A 199 -26.64 37.84 22.21
C ASP A 199 -26.61 37.23 20.79
N ILE A 200 -27.76 36.95 20.23
CA ILE A 200 -27.87 36.40 18.87
C ILE A 200 -27.28 37.36 17.84
N ALA A 201 -27.48 38.67 17.99
CA ALA A 201 -26.95 39.67 17.07
C ALA A 201 -25.39 39.68 17.09
N GLY A 202 -24.81 39.57 18.28
CA GLY A 202 -23.36 39.43 18.44
C GLY A 202 -22.82 38.15 17.79
N ILE A 203 -23.52 37.02 17.97
CA ILE A 203 -23.18 35.75 17.31
C ILE A 203 -23.21 35.88 15.77
N LEU A 204 -24.24 36.47 15.22
CA LEU A 204 -24.33 36.68 13.77
C LEU A 204 -23.19 37.56 13.25
N ALA A 205 -22.85 38.60 14.00
CA ALA A 205 -21.72 39.47 13.65
C ALA A 205 -20.38 38.67 13.67
N GLU A 206 -20.18 37.82 14.66
CA GLU A 206 -19.00 36.94 14.76
C GLU A 206 -18.93 35.95 13.59
N VAL A 207 -20.04 35.28 13.25
CA VAL A 207 -20.12 34.36 12.11
C VAL A 207 -19.81 35.10 10.78
N LYS A 208 -20.29 36.35 10.60
CA LYS A 208 -19.93 37.17 9.43
C LYS A 208 -18.45 37.46 9.29
N THR A 209 -17.69 37.49 10.39
CA THR A 209 -16.24 37.71 10.35
C THR A 209 -15.45 36.46 9.93
N LEU A 210 -16.05 35.28 9.89
CA LEU A 210 -15.36 34.06 9.47
C LEU A 210 -14.85 34.15 8.03
N ASN A 211 -13.55 34.25 7.83
CA ASN A 211 -12.96 34.32 6.51
C ASN A 211 -12.57 32.91 6.00
N MET A 212 -13.46 32.29 5.25
CA MET A 212 -13.25 30.97 4.65
C MET A 212 -12.67 31.05 3.21
N ASN A 213 -12.38 32.24 2.71
CA ASN A 213 -11.77 32.40 1.38
C ASN A 213 -10.25 32.35 1.48
N PHE A 214 -9.66 31.52 0.63
CA PHE A 214 -8.20 31.40 0.50
C PHE A 214 -7.80 31.35 -0.97
N LEU A 215 -7.01 32.32 -1.41
CA LEU A 215 -6.57 32.48 -2.82
C LEU A 215 -7.74 32.48 -3.83
N GLY A 216 -8.89 33.02 -3.45
CA GLY A 216 -10.07 33.09 -4.30
C GLY A 216 -10.95 31.84 -4.28
N ILE A 217 -10.61 30.83 -3.49
CA ILE A 217 -11.36 29.56 -3.32
C ILE A 217 -12.06 29.61 -1.98
N ASN A 218 -13.37 29.30 -1.95
CA ASN A 218 -14.10 29.14 -0.71
C ASN A 218 -13.87 27.72 -0.15
N LEU A 219 -13.23 27.66 1.01
CA LEU A 219 -12.80 26.40 1.63
C LEU A 219 -13.93 25.54 2.19
N SER A 220 -15.15 26.11 2.29
CA SER A 220 -16.36 25.35 2.68
C SER A 220 -17.00 24.59 1.52
N TRP A 221 -16.71 24.96 0.28
CA TRP A 221 -17.34 24.38 -0.89
C TRP A 221 -16.69 23.04 -1.29
N VAL A 222 -17.54 22.17 -1.83
CA VAL A 222 -17.12 20.87 -2.37
C VAL A 222 -16.91 21.04 -3.88
N PRO A 223 -15.69 20.82 -4.42
CA PRO A 223 -15.40 21.05 -5.84
C PRO A 223 -16.32 20.33 -6.82
N SER A 224 -16.82 19.14 -6.47
CA SER A 224 -17.77 18.38 -7.31
C SER A 224 -19.14 19.04 -7.46
N GLU A 225 -19.52 19.90 -6.52
CA GLU A 225 -20.86 20.53 -6.48
C GLU A 225 -20.85 21.91 -7.14
N VAL A 226 -19.73 22.65 -7.02
CA VAL A 226 -19.66 24.04 -7.46
C VAL A 226 -19.05 24.16 -8.86
N GLY A 227 -18.05 23.37 -9.18
CA GLY A 227 -17.33 23.46 -10.47
C GLY A 227 -16.47 24.74 -10.58
N GLY A 228 -16.18 25.16 -11.82
CA GLY A 228 -15.43 26.38 -12.05
C GLY A 228 -13.97 26.30 -11.65
N ILE A 229 -13.42 27.34 -11.00
CA ILE A 229 -12.01 27.42 -10.58
C ILE A 229 -11.66 26.40 -9.48
N ASP A 230 -12.67 25.94 -8.72
CA ASP A 230 -12.48 25.01 -7.61
C ASP A 230 -12.01 23.63 -8.08
N ILE A 231 -12.16 23.29 -9.36
CA ILE A 231 -11.61 22.08 -9.99
C ILE A 231 -10.06 22.03 -9.89
N ILE A 232 -9.41 23.17 -9.69
CA ILE A 232 -7.95 23.19 -9.50
C ILE A 232 -7.50 22.50 -8.20
N VAL A 233 -8.37 22.48 -7.18
CA VAL A 233 -8.06 21.93 -5.84
C VAL A 233 -7.74 20.44 -5.89
N PRO A 234 -8.58 19.54 -6.45
CA PRO A 234 -8.23 18.13 -6.60
C PRO A 234 -6.99 17.91 -7.46
N VAL A 235 -6.78 18.72 -8.50
CA VAL A 235 -5.56 18.62 -9.34
C VAL A 235 -4.30 18.90 -8.53
N ILE A 236 -4.29 19.98 -7.73
CA ILE A 236 -3.17 20.32 -6.85
C ILE A 236 -3.00 19.23 -5.76
N ALA A 237 -4.08 18.67 -5.22
CA ALA A 237 -4.00 17.60 -4.25
C ALA A 237 -3.34 16.35 -4.86
N GLY A 238 -3.75 15.92 -6.06
CA GLY A 238 -3.12 14.83 -6.79
C GLY A 238 -1.66 15.09 -7.13
N PHE A 239 -1.33 16.31 -7.55
CA PHE A 239 0.04 16.72 -7.86
C PHE A 239 0.94 16.73 -6.62
N SER A 240 0.44 17.22 -5.48
CA SER A 240 1.20 17.20 -4.22
C SER A 240 1.50 15.77 -3.75
N ALA A 241 0.55 14.85 -3.91
CA ALA A 241 0.74 13.44 -3.60
C ALA A 241 1.75 12.78 -4.54
N TRP A 242 1.70 13.11 -5.83
CA TRP A 242 2.70 12.65 -6.79
C TRP A 242 4.10 13.12 -6.42
N LEU A 243 4.27 14.42 -6.09
CA LEU A 243 5.55 14.98 -5.63
C LEU A 243 6.07 14.25 -4.39
N LEU A 244 5.19 13.97 -3.41
CA LEU A 244 5.57 13.23 -2.21
C LEU A 244 6.06 11.82 -2.56
N CYS A 245 5.36 11.10 -3.44
CA CYS A 245 5.77 9.77 -3.89
C CYS A 245 7.13 9.83 -4.63
N VAL A 246 7.35 10.83 -5.47
CA VAL A 246 8.65 11.02 -6.15
C VAL A 246 9.77 11.28 -5.14
N ALA A 247 9.54 12.15 -4.15
CA ALA A 247 10.51 12.46 -3.10
C ALA A 247 10.82 11.22 -2.24
N GLN A 248 9.80 10.45 -1.85
CA GLN A 248 9.97 9.20 -1.10
C GLN A 248 10.76 8.17 -1.90
N ASN A 249 10.44 8.00 -3.18
CA ASN A 249 11.15 7.08 -4.06
C ASN A 249 12.61 7.49 -4.27
N ALA A 250 12.90 8.77 -4.46
CA ALA A 250 14.27 9.28 -4.62
C ALA A 250 15.11 9.14 -3.34
N SER A 251 14.46 9.19 -2.17
CA SER A 251 15.11 9.11 -0.87
C SER A 251 15.27 7.68 -0.36
N ASN A 252 14.55 6.71 -0.94
CA ASN A 252 14.57 5.32 -0.49
C ASN A 252 15.85 4.62 -0.95
N VAL A 253 16.67 4.18 0.01
CA VAL A 253 17.91 3.45 -0.25
C VAL A 253 17.65 2.09 -0.91
N LEU A 254 16.54 1.44 -0.57
CA LEU A 254 16.14 0.14 -1.11
C LEU A 254 15.24 0.26 -2.35
N GLN A 255 15.27 1.41 -3.03
CA GLN A 255 14.43 1.65 -4.21
C GLN A 255 14.66 0.63 -5.33
N ALA A 256 15.91 0.20 -5.51
CA ALA A 256 16.27 -0.79 -6.51
C ALA A 256 15.72 -2.21 -6.20
N GLU A 257 15.44 -2.48 -4.92
CA GLU A 257 14.90 -3.77 -4.45
C GLU A 257 13.38 -3.89 -4.64
N GLN A 258 12.71 -2.77 -4.86
CA GLN A 258 11.26 -2.77 -5.00
C GLN A 258 10.85 -3.19 -6.41
N SER A 259 9.84 -4.06 -6.50
CA SER A 259 9.23 -4.38 -7.79
C SER A 259 8.61 -3.13 -8.43
N LYS A 260 8.66 -3.03 -9.76
CA LYS A 260 8.03 -1.92 -10.50
C LYS A 260 6.53 -1.80 -10.18
N LEU A 261 5.85 -2.92 -9.97
CA LEU A 261 4.44 -2.94 -9.61
C LEU A 261 4.19 -2.29 -8.25
N ASN A 262 5.01 -2.57 -7.24
CA ASN A 262 4.89 -1.95 -5.92
C ASN A 262 5.15 -0.45 -5.99
N LYS A 263 6.24 -0.05 -6.66
CA LYS A 263 6.64 1.35 -6.80
C LYS A 263 5.57 2.20 -7.48
N TYR A 264 5.14 1.80 -8.68
CA TYR A 264 4.19 2.58 -9.49
C TYR A 264 2.75 2.35 -9.03
N GLY A 265 2.41 1.16 -8.55
CA GLY A 265 1.09 0.86 -8.02
C GLY A 265 0.74 1.70 -6.80
N MET A 266 1.67 1.85 -5.85
CA MET A 266 1.49 2.72 -4.69
C MET A 266 1.38 4.21 -5.08
N MET A 267 2.15 4.65 -6.08
CA MET A 267 2.07 6.02 -6.58
C MET A 267 0.71 6.30 -7.23
N ILE A 268 0.24 5.42 -8.12
CA ILE A 268 -1.07 5.57 -8.79
C ILE A 268 -2.19 5.60 -7.75
N LEU A 269 -2.12 4.71 -6.75
CA LEU A 269 -3.10 4.63 -5.69
C LEU A 269 -3.14 5.90 -4.83
N SER A 270 -1.97 6.42 -4.42
CA SER A 270 -1.86 7.65 -3.62
C SER A 270 -2.38 8.87 -4.38
N VAL A 271 -2.02 9.01 -5.66
CA VAL A 271 -2.49 10.10 -6.52
C VAL A 271 -4.00 9.97 -6.76
N GLY A 272 -4.49 8.77 -7.08
CA GLY A 272 -5.91 8.51 -7.31
C GLY A 272 -6.76 8.83 -6.08
N LEU A 273 -6.32 8.42 -4.89
CA LEU A 273 -6.99 8.74 -3.63
C LEU A 273 -6.99 10.25 -3.36
N SER A 274 -5.88 10.94 -3.65
CA SER A 274 -5.78 12.39 -3.44
C SER A 274 -6.68 13.18 -4.39
N LEU A 275 -6.79 12.75 -5.64
CA LEU A 275 -7.73 13.31 -6.60
C LEU A 275 -9.18 13.09 -6.16
N TYR A 276 -9.51 11.86 -5.74
CA TYR A 276 -10.84 11.49 -5.25
C TYR A 276 -11.25 12.31 -4.03
N LEU A 277 -10.40 12.34 -2.99
CA LEU A 277 -10.68 13.13 -1.79
C LEU A 277 -10.77 14.62 -2.11
N GLY A 278 -9.89 15.16 -2.95
CA GLY A 278 -9.94 16.56 -3.36
C GLY A 278 -11.20 16.92 -4.13
N TRP A 279 -11.87 15.96 -4.78
CA TRP A 279 -13.07 16.18 -5.56
C TRP A 279 -14.36 16.14 -4.73
N PHE A 280 -14.43 15.24 -3.73
CA PHE A 280 -15.68 14.94 -2.99
C PHE A 280 -15.71 15.49 -1.56
N VAL A 281 -14.68 16.18 -1.09
CA VAL A 281 -14.66 16.80 0.23
C VAL A 281 -14.51 18.32 0.11
N PRO A 282 -14.87 19.12 1.15
CA PRO A 282 -14.67 20.57 1.14
C PRO A 282 -13.22 20.94 0.82
N ALA A 283 -13.02 22.01 0.07
CA ALA A 283 -11.71 22.49 -0.37
C ALA A 283 -10.73 22.72 0.80
N GLY A 284 -11.22 23.04 2.00
CA GLY A 284 -10.42 23.14 3.22
C GLY A 284 -9.76 21.83 3.65
N VAL A 285 -10.46 20.70 3.48
CA VAL A 285 -9.90 19.35 3.75
C VAL A 285 -8.82 19.01 2.73
N ALA A 286 -9.07 19.33 1.47
CA ALA A 286 -8.07 19.15 0.41
C ALA A 286 -6.84 20.05 0.63
N LEU A 287 -7.01 21.29 1.10
CA LEU A 287 -5.92 22.17 1.47
C LEU A 287 -5.05 21.59 2.58
N TYR A 288 -5.66 21.01 3.62
CA TYR A 288 -4.92 20.28 4.66
C TYR A 288 -4.10 19.13 4.06
N TRP A 289 -4.69 18.35 3.14
CA TRP A 289 -4.02 17.24 2.49
C TRP A 289 -2.80 17.71 1.68
N ILE A 290 -2.96 18.78 0.90
CA ILE A 290 -1.88 19.43 0.13
C ILE A 290 -0.77 19.90 1.05
N ALA A 291 -1.10 20.66 2.10
CA ALA A 291 -0.15 21.16 3.09
C ALA A 291 0.59 20.00 3.80
N SER A 292 -0.14 18.95 4.17
CA SER A 292 0.42 17.75 4.80
C SER A 292 1.43 17.04 3.90
N ASN A 293 1.16 16.94 2.60
CA ASN A 293 2.08 16.34 1.63
C ASN A 293 3.35 17.19 1.47
N ILE A 294 3.21 18.51 1.38
CA ILE A 294 4.34 19.44 1.24
C ILE A 294 5.23 19.38 2.49
N PHE A 295 4.62 19.47 3.69
CA PHE A 295 5.38 19.36 4.94
C PHE A 295 6.00 17.96 5.14
N ALA A 296 5.37 16.90 4.64
CA ALA A 296 5.95 15.56 4.65
C ALA A 296 7.20 15.47 3.78
N ILE A 297 7.23 16.15 2.63
CA ILE A 297 8.42 16.23 1.78
C ILE A 297 9.56 16.97 2.53
N VAL A 298 9.27 18.13 3.13
CA VAL A 298 10.26 18.87 3.91
C VAL A 298 10.78 18.02 5.07
N GLN A 299 9.88 17.39 5.82
CA GLN A 299 10.21 16.50 6.94
C GLN A 299 11.07 15.30 6.50
N LEU A 300 10.77 14.69 5.34
CA LEU A 300 11.55 13.59 4.77
C LEU A 300 13.00 14.01 4.53
N TYR A 301 13.23 15.17 3.90
CA TYR A 301 14.59 15.64 3.64
C TYR A 301 15.33 16.05 4.91
N LEU A 302 14.65 16.69 5.87
CA LEU A 302 15.23 17.04 7.17
C LEU A 302 15.62 15.80 7.96
N LEU A 303 14.76 14.78 7.99
CA LEU A 303 15.08 13.52 8.68
C LEU A 303 16.22 12.77 8.00
N ASN A 304 16.26 12.74 6.66
CA ASN A 304 17.36 12.13 5.93
C ASN A 304 18.67 12.89 6.09
N TRP A 305 18.63 14.20 6.28
CA TRP A 305 19.81 14.99 6.61
C TRP A 305 20.31 14.70 8.03
N ALA A 306 19.41 14.67 9.01
CA ALA A 306 19.75 14.42 10.42
C ALA A 306 20.10 12.96 10.69
N ILE A 307 19.35 12.02 10.12
CA ILE A 307 19.47 10.56 10.33
C ILE A 307 19.53 9.91 8.94
N ASN A 308 20.73 9.95 8.32
CA ASN A 308 20.90 9.51 6.95
C ASN A 308 20.94 7.97 6.84
N PRO A 309 19.93 7.31 6.25
CA PRO A 309 19.92 5.85 6.11
C PRO A 309 21.09 5.31 5.28
N LYS A 310 21.60 6.08 4.33
CA LYS A 310 22.73 5.68 3.45
C LYS A 310 24.01 5.40 4.22
N LYS A 311 24.22 6.01 5.38
CA LYS A 311 25.39 5.78 6.25
C LYS A 311 25.39 4.42 6.93
N TYR A 312 24.25 3.74 6.95
CA TYR A 312 24.06 2.47 7.64
C TYR A 312 23.99 1.27 6.69
N VAL A 313 24.15 1.51 5.40
CA VAL A 313 24.18 0.46 4.35
C VAL A 313 25.58 -0.05 4.22
N ASP A 314 25.76 -1.36 4.33
CA ASP A 314 26.89 -2.07 3.78
C ASP A 314 26.62 -2.35 2.31
N TYR A 315 27.18 -1.52 1.44
CA TYR A 315 26.93 -1.63 -0.02
C TYR A 315 27.60 -2.86 -0.63
N GLU A 316 28.73 -3.30 -0.08
CA GLU A 316 29.46 -4.46 -0.57
C GLU A 316 28.68 -5.73 -0.28
N ASP A 317 28.27 -5.92 0.98
CA ASP A 317 27.45 -7.05 1.42
C ASP A 317 26.06 -7.06 0.75
N LEU A 318 25.44 -5.88 0.56
CA LEU A 318 24.18 -5.75 -0.16
C LEU A 318 24.32 -6.18 -1.63
N GLU A 319 25.40 -5.80 -2.30
CA GLU A 319 25.63 -6.16 -3.70
C GLU A 319 25.97 -7.64 -3.86
N GLU A 320 26.75 -8.21 -2.94
CA GLU A 320 27.04 -9.63 -2.92
C GLU A 320 25.79 -10.47 -2.72
N SER A 321 24.98 -10.17 -1.72
CA SER A 321 23.71 -10.86 -1.46
C SER A 321 22.70 -10.74 -2.61
N LYS A 322 22.73 -9.63 -3.35
CA LYS A 322 21.97 -9.48 -4.59
C LYS A 322 22.45 -10.37 -5.69
N LYS A 323 23.77 -10.49 -5.88
CA LYS A 323 24.35 -11.36 -6.88
C LYS A 323 24.01 -12.82 -6.59
N GLU A 324 24.06 -13.23 -5.32
CA GLU A 324 23.62 -14.56 -4.88
C GLU A 324 22.15 -14.82 -5.25
N LEU A 325 21.24 -13.91 -4.91
CA LEU A 325 19.82 -14.04 -5.23
C LEU A 325 19.57 -13.97 -6.74
N ALA A 326 20.21 -13.03 -7.44
CA ALA A 326 20.08 -12.86 -8.89
C ALA A 326 20.67 -14.04 -9.68
N ALA A 327 21.69 -14.72 -9.16
CA ALA A 327 22.20 -15.94 -9.75
C ALA A 327 21.12 -17.03 -9.80
N LEU A 328 20.30 -17.15 -8.75
CA LEU A 328 19.17 -18.07 -8.68
C LEU A 328 18.00 -17.65 -9.58
N GLU A 329 17.72 -16.34 -9.63
CA GLU A 329 16.70 -15.77 -10.52
C GLU A 329 17.17 -15.80 -11.99
N GLY A 330 18.47 -15.66 -12.25
CA GLY A 330 19.08 -15.65 -13.58
C GLY A 330 19.24 -17.03 -14.20
N ILE A 331 19.42 -18.06 -13.39
CA ILE A 331 19.38 -19.46 -13.82
C ILE A 331 17.96 -19.85 -14.27
N GLY A 332 16.96 -19.12 -13.76
CA GLY A 332 15.55 -19.18 -14.24
C GLY A 332 15.24 -18.31 -15.46
N GLY A 333 16.20 -17.69 -16.11
CA GLY A 333 15.92 -16.87 -17.29
C GLY A 333 17.14 -16.19 -17.87
N ASN A 334 17.54 -16.63 -19.06
CA ASN A 334 18.49 -15.96 -19.93
C ASN A 334 18.08 -14.48 -20.11
N SER A 335 18.87 -13.56 -19.53
CA SER A 335 18.51 -12.13 -19.45
C SER A 335 18.83 -11.40 -20.76
N GLY A 336 18.10 -11.74 -21.81
CA GLY A 336 17.83 -10.80 -22.89
C GLY A 336 16.64 -9.96 -22.48
N LYS A 337 16.66 -8.65 -22.70
CA LYS A 337 15.53 -7.74 -22.48
C LYS A 337 14.22 -8.28 -23.08
N LYS A 338 13.51 -9.16 -22.35
CA LYS A 338 12.20 -9.66 -22.79
C LYS A 338 11.17 -8.55 -22.64
N LYS A 339 10.55 -8.18 -23.74
CA LYS A 339 9.40 -7.28 -23.79
C LYS A 339 8.33 -7.78 -22.80
N LEU A 340 7.73 -6.87 -22.07
CA LEU A 340 6.78 -7.11 -20.96
C LEU A 340 5.54 -7.96 -21.34
N PHE A 341 5.35 -8.25 -22.62
CA PHE A 341 4.18 -8.91 -23.19
C PHE A 341 4.48 -10.15 -24.07
N GLU A 342 5.72 -10.67 -24.05
CA GLU A 342 5.98 -11.90 -24.78
C GLU A 342 5.41 -13.10 -24.02
N LYS A 343 4.26 -13.57 -24.46
CA LYS A 343 3.62 -14.79 -23.93
C LYS A 343 4.49 -15.99 -24.33
N ASN A 344 5.02 -16.72 -23.34
CA ASN A 344 5.64 -18.01 -23.58
C ASN A 344 4.59 -18.95 -24.21
N PRO A 345 4.75 -19.43 -25.44
CA PRO A 345 3.77 -20.28 -26.10
C PRO A 345 3.48 -21.58 -25.33
N TYR A 346 4.45 -22.03 -24.55
CA TYR A 346 4.34 -23.27 -23.76
C TYR A 346 3.91 -23.04 -22.30
N ALA A 347 3.63 -21.81 -21.88
CA ALA A 347 3.30 -21.48 -20.48
C ALA A 347 2.08 -22.24 -19.94
N LYS A 348 1.08 -22.49 -20.81
CA LYS A 348 -0.12 -23.27 -20.44
C LYS A 348 0.22 -24.75 -20.22
N ARG A 349 1.06 -25.33 -21.07
CA ARG A 349 1.56 -26.71 -20.95
C ARG A 349 2.43 -26.87 -19.72
N GLU A 350 3.40 -25.97 -19.53
CA GLU A 350 4.27 -25.96 -18.36
C GLU A 350 3.47 -25.90 -17.04
N LYS A 351 2.43 -25.04 -16.97
CA LYS A 351 1.57 -24.95 -15.78
C LYS A 351 0.80 -26.25 -15.53
N ALA A 352 0.31 -26.89 -16.57
CA ALA A 352 -0.41 -28.16 -16.48
C ALA A 352 0.52 -29.28 -16.04
N ASP A 353 1.72 -29.38 -16.65
CA ASP A 353 2.72 -30.40 -16.33
C ASP A 353 3.28 -30.22 -14.92
N TYR A 354 3.53 -28.97 -14.48
CA TYR A 354 3.93 -28.69 -13.11
C TYR A 354 2.87 -29.14 -12.09
N LYS A 355 1.59 -28.85 -12.33
CA LYS A 355 0.50 -29.31 -11.49
C LYS A 355 0.39 -30.85 -11.48
N ARG A 356 0.49 -31.48 -12.65
CA ARG A 356 0.42 -32.94 -12.80
C ARG A 356 1.60 -33.62 -12.11
N PHE A 357 2.80 -33.04 -12.15
CA PHE A 357 3.98 -33.57 -11.44
C PHE A 357 3.76 -33.61 -9.94
N PHE A 358 3.26 -32.53 -9.33
CA PHE A 358 3.03 -32.45 -7.88
C PHE A 358 1.72 -33.11 -7.41
N SER A 359 0.86 -33.58 -8.32
CA SER A 359 -0.32 -34.38 -7.93
C SER A 359 0.01 -35.83 -7.58
N VAL A 360 1.22 -36.28 -7.92
CA VAL A 360 1.71 -37.63 -7.56
C VAL A 360 2.65 -37.48 -6.38
N VAL A 361 2.35 -38.19 -5.28
CA VAL A 361 3.16 -38.24 -4.06
C VAL A 361 4.09 -39.47 -4.16
N ASN A 362 5.26 -39.41 -3.51
CA ASN A 362 6.25 -40.50 -3.43
C ASN A 362 6.69 -41.02 -4.80
N LYS A 363 7.44 -40.21 -5.54
CA LYS A 363 8.06 -40.63 -6.79
C LYS A 363 9.35 -41.39 -6.47
N HIS A 364 9.37 -42.68 -6.81
CA HIS A 364 10.58 -43.48 -6.57
C HIS A 364 11.74 -43.06 -7.46
N LEU A 365 11.46 -42.77 -8.75
CA LEU A 365 12.51 -42.52 -9.73
C LEU A 365 12.15 -41.37 -10.65
N VAL A 366 13.01 -40.35 -10.66
CA VAL A 366 12.89 -39.16 -11.50
C VAL A 366 14.12 -39.03 -12.38
N PHE A 367 13.93 -38.87 -13.69
CA PHE A 367 14.96 -38.49 -14.65
C PHE A 367 14.85 -37.02 -14.96
N TYR A 368 15.95 -36.34 -15.05
CA TYR A 368 16.01 -34.98 -15.55
C TYR A 368 16.91 -34.87 -16.76
N SER A 369 16.40 -34.24 -17.82
CA SER A 369 17.12 -33.97 -19.07
C SER A 369 17.06 -32.48 -19.38
N GLU A 370 18.22 -31.89 -19.70
CA GLU A 370 18.32 -30.46 -20.06
C GLU A 370 17.72 -30.20 -21.44
N ASN A 371 18.01 -31.07 -22.42
CA ASN A 371 17.65 -30.90 -23.82
C ASN A 371 17.27 -32.22 -24.48
N ASN A 372 16.60 -32.09 -25.62
CA ASN A 372 16.37 -33.22 -26.54
C ASN A 372 17.71 -33.88 -26.95
N GLY A 373 17.73 -35.19 -26.94
CA GLY A 373 18.91 -36.00 -27.29
C GLY A 373 19.66 -36.56 -26.07
N PHE A 374 19.44 -36.10 -24.85
CA PHE A 374 20.02 -36.76 -23.67
C PHE A 374 19.33 -38.08 -23.32
N TYR A 375 18.13 -38.34 -23.82
CA TYR A 375 17.43 -39.61 -23.63
C TYR A 375 18.32 -40.82 -23.98
N LYS A 376 19.17 -40.70 -24.99
CA LYS A 376 20.08 -41.79 -25.42
C LYS A 376 20.98 -42.30 -24.26
N TYR A 377 21.34 -41.46 -23.29
CA TYR A 377 22.14 -41.85 -22.14
C TYR A 377 21.36 -42.62 -21.09
N TYR A 378 20.02 -42.42 -21.07
CA TYR A 378 19.14 -43.10 -20.15
C TYR A 378 18.43 -44.29 -20.75
N ALA A 379 18.42 -44.44 -22.07
CA ALA A 379 17.57 -45.37 -22.80
C ALA A 379 17.73 -46.81 -22.31
N GLY A 380 18.96 -47.29 -22.18
CA GLY A 380 19.21 -48.67 -21.71
C GLY A 380 18.75 -48.89 -20.27
N MET A 381 18.96 -47.91 -19.39
CA MET A 381 18.49 -47.98 -17.99
C MET A 381 16.95 -47.95 -17.92
N ILE A 382 16.33 -47.06 -18.67
CA ILE A 382 14.85 -46.93 -18.72
C ILE A 382 14.23 -48.23 -19.27
N GLU A 383 14.76 -48.78 -20.36
CA GLU A 383 14.28 -50.03 -20.96
C GLU A 383 14.42 -51.21 -20.00
N TYR A 384 15.58 -51.32 -19.32
CA TYR A 384 15.82 -52.35 -18.30
C TYR A 384 14.82 -52.26 -17.15
N ILE A 385 14.56 -51.06 -16.62
CA ILE A 385 13.62 -50.82 -15.52
C ILE A 385 12.19 -51.18 -15.96
N LEU A 386 11.78 -50.76 -17.15
CA LEU A 386 10.45 -51.05 -17.71
C LEU A 386 10.23 -52.52 -17.95
N LYS A 387 11.30 -53.27 -18.29
CA LYS A 387 11.22 -54.70 -18.56
C LYS A 387 11.19 -55.55 -17.29
N ASN A 388 11.96 -55.12 -16.28
CA ASN A 388 12.22 -55.99 -15.09
C ASN A 388 11.53 -55.52 -13.81
N THR A 389 10.87 -54.36 -13.82
CA THR A 389 10.18 -53.79 -12.64
C THR A 389 8.82 -53.20 -13.02
N ASN A 390 8.02 -52.87 -11.98
CA ASN A 390 6.77 -52.13 -12.16
C ASN A 390 6.90 -50.64 -11.85
N ILE A 391 8.12 -50.10 -11.75
CA ILE A 391 8.37 -48.71 -11.38
C ILE A 391 7.83 -47.77 -12.46
N VAL A 392 7.15 -46.71 -12.02
CA VAL A 392 6.75 -45.60 -12.87
C VAL A 392 7.91 -44.60 -12.97
N ILE A 393 8.28 -44.26 -14.19
CA ILE A 393 9.38 -43.34 -14.48
C ILE A 393 8.80 -41.93 -14.67
N HIS A 394 9.26 -41.01 -13.88
CA HIS A 394 8.95 -39.59 -14.02
C HIS A 394 10.10 -38.89 -14.76
N TYR A 395 9.86 -38.39 -15.95
CA TYR A 395 10.89 -37.77 -16.78
C TYR A 395 10.60 -36.29 -16.95
N ILE A 396 11.51 -35.44 -16.46
CA ILE A 396 11.43 -33.98 -16.54
C ILE A 396 12.37 -33.53 -17.65
N THR A 397 11.87 -32.69 -18.55
CA THR A 397 12.69 -32.08 -19.60
C THR A 397 12.41 -30.58 -19.67
N SER A 398 13.47 -29.81 -19.98
CA SER A 398 13.36 -28.36 -20.24
C SER A 398 13.13 -28.04 -21.73
N ASP A 399 13.12 -29.06 -22.58
CA ASP A 399 12.81 -28.94 -24.01
C ASP A 399 11.34 -29.34 -24.29
N PRO A 400 10.49 -28.41 -24.82
CA PRO A 400 9.08 -28.73 -25.13
C PRO A 400 8.92 -29.77 -26.25
N ASP A 401 9.95 -29.97 -27.09
CA ASP A 401 9.91 -30.84 -28.24
C ASP A 401 10.74 -32.14 -28.03
N ASP A 402 11.07 -32.48 -26.79
CA ASP A 402 11.82 -33.67 -26.44
C ASP A 402 11.09 -34.96 -26.92
N SER A 403 11.84 -35.86 -27.48
CA SER A 403 11.37 -37.16 -27.99
C SER A 403 10.73 -38.05 -26.92
N ILE A 404 10.99 -37.80 -25.65
CA ILE A 404 10.39 -38.52 -24.53
C ILE A 404 8.85 -38.41 -24.50
N PHE A 405 8.26 -37.35 -25.02
CA PHE A 405 6.81 -37.22 -25.06
C PHE A 405 6.17 -38.29 -25.95
N LYS A 406 6.78 -38.61 -27.07
CA LYS A 406 6.31 -39.72 -27.95
C LYS A 406 6.40 -41.07 -27.20
N LYS A 407 7.52 -41.29 -26.51
CA LYS A 407 7.72 -42.54 -25.73
C LYS A 407 6.74 -42.65 -24.54
N ALA A 408 6.34 -41.53 -23.96
CA ALA A 408 5.33 -41.50 -22.90
C ALA A 408 3.91 -41.80 -23.46
N GLU A 409 3.65 -41.55 -24.72
CA GLU A 409 2.42 -41.98 -25.42
C GLU A 409 2.41 -43.48 -25.67
N GLU A 410 3.58 -44.06 -26.01
CA GLU A 410 3.77 -45.48 -26.29
C GLU A 410 3.73 -46.35 -25.01
N ASN A 411 4.21 -45.80 -23.88
CA ASN A 411 4.29 -46.54 -22.62
C ASN A 411 3.74 -45.74 -21.46
N SER A 412 2.62 -46.15 -20.90
CA SER A 412 1.89 -45.48 -19.84
C SER A 412 2.68 -45.36 -18.51
N ARG A 413 3.74 -46.16 -18.33
CA ARG A 413 4.63 -46.07 -17.15
C ARG A 413 5.71 -44.99 -17.27
N ILE A 414 5.86 -44.34 -18.45
CA ILE A 414 6.69 -43.16 -18.62
C ILE A 414 5.79 -41.93 -18.48
N LYS A 415 6.06 -41.10 -17.49
CA LYS A 415 5.37 -39.85 -17.25
C LYS A 415 6.32 -38.68 -17.59
N ALA A 416 6.14 -38.08 -18.75
CA ALA A 416 6.96 -36.96 -19.22
C ALA A 416 6.33 -35.61 -18.82
N TYR A 417 7.19 -34.67 -18.40
CA TYR A 417 6.81 -33.34 -17.95
C TYR A 417 7.70 -32.29 -18.56
N TYR A 418 7.10 -31.29 -19.21
CA TYR A 418 7.81 -30.10 -19.65
C TYR A 418 7.89 -29.08 -18.52
N ILE A 419 9.09 -28.76 -18.07
CA ILE A 419 9.37 -27.76 -17.03
C ILE A 419 10.48 -26.85 -17.55
N GLY A 420 10.12 -25.63 -17.89
CA GLY A 420 11.09 -24.64 -18.35
C GLY A 420 12.07 -24.23 -17.24
N GLU A 421 13.22 -23.73 -17.66
CA GLU A 421 14.35 -23.37 -16.77
C GLU A 421 13.94 -22.52 -15.56
N LYS A 422 12.96 -21.60 -15.74
CA LYS A 422 12.49 -20.70 -14.67
C LYS A 422 11.84 -21.42 -13.49
N LYS A 423 11.23 -22.57 -13.71
CA LYS A 423 10.54 -23.33 -12.66
C LYS A 423 11.32 -24.56 -12.23
N LEU A 424 12.37 -24.89 -12.95
CA LEU A 424 13.18 -26.09 -12.70
C LEU A 424 13.78 -26.08 -11.29
N ILE A 425 14.44 -25.01 -10.88
CA ILE A 425 15.06 -24.91 -9.55
C ILE A 425 14.00 -25.04 -8.46
N THR A 426 12.88 -24.34 -8.59
CA THR A 426 11.77 -24.45 -7.64
C THR A 426 11.19 -25.86 -7.59
N LEU A 427 11.16 -26.56 -8.73
CA LEU A 427 10.72 -27.95 -8.78
C LEU A 427 11.70 -28.84 -8.06
N MET A 428 13.03 -28.71 -8.32
CA MET A 428 14.06 -29.50 -7.68
C MET A 428 14.10 -29.32 -6.15
N MET A 429 13.90 -28.10 -5.67
CA MET A 429 13.83 -27.80 -4.23
C MET A 429 12.58 -28.41 -3.55
N LYS A 430 11.50 -28.61 -4.30
CA LYS A 430 10.23 -29.21 -3.80
C LYS A 430 10.07 -30.67 -4.20
N LEU A 431 11.06 -31.22 -4.88
CA LEU A 431 11.02 -32.59 -5.38
C LEU A 431 10.90 -33.56 -4.19
N ASP A 432 9.94 -34.48 -4.30
CA ASP A 432 9.77 -35.61 -3.41
C ASP A 432 9.97 -36.88 -4.23
N ALA A 433 11.18 -37.43 -4.14
CA ALA A 433 11.62 -38.62 -4.88
C ALA A 433 12.69 -39.36 -4.06
N ASP A 434 12.81 -40.67 -4.26
CA ASP A 434 13.87 -41.48 -3.64
C ASP A 434 15.19 -41.25 -4.40
N VAL A 435 15.13 -41.30 -5.73
CA VAL A 435 16.31 -41.19 -6.61
C VAL A 435 16.04 -40.23 -7.76
N VAL A 436 17.01 -39.36 -8.06
CA VAL A 436 17.01 -38.49 -9.23
C VAL A 436 18.22 -38.82 -10.12
N VAL A 437 17.96 -39.18 -11.37
CA VAL A 437 18.99 -39.49 -12.37
C VAL A 437 19.16 -38.28 -13.29
N MET A 438 20.36 -37.79 -13.44
CA MET A 438 20.67 -36.63 -14.30
C MET A 438 22.06 -36.81 -14.95
N THR A 439 22.30 -36.09 -16.06
CA THR A 439 23.56 -36.15 -16.80
C THR A 439 24.61 -35.14 -16.30
N MET A 440 24.38 -34.48 -15.18
CA MET A 440 25.30 -33.49 -14.61
C MET A 440 26.25 -34.13 -13.62
N PRO A 441 27.53 -34.32 -13.97
CA PRO A 441 28.49 -35.00 -13.08
C PRO A 441 28.95 -34.13 -11.91
N ASP A 442 28.83 -32.80 -12.02
CA ASP A 442 29.27 -31.84 -11.01
C ASP A 442 28.19 -30.76 -10.85
N LEU A 443 27.38 -30.93 -9.83
CA LEU A 443 26.24 -30.03 -9.58
C LEU A 443 26.64 -28.60 -9.18
N GLU A 444 27.85 -28.39 -8.64
CA GLU A 444 28.29 -27.07 -8.21
C GLU A 444 28.67 -26.15 -9.39
N ASN A 445 29.04 -26.73 -10.52
CA ASN A 445 29.42 -25.99 -11.74
C ASN A 445 28.30 -25.85 -12.76
N TYR A 446 27.13 -26.45 -12.52
CA TYR A 446 25.96 -26.38 -13.41
C TYR A 446 24.85 -25.52 -12.81
N HIS A 447 23.79 -25.30 -13.59
CA HIS A 447 22.63 -24.51 -13.19
C HIS A 447 21.77 -25.15 -12.08
N ILE A 448 21.92 -26.44 -11.81
CA ILE A 448 21.38 -27.12 -10.63
C ILE A 448 22.51 -27.37 -9.65
N LYS A 449 22.40 -26.80 -8.45
CA LYS A 449 23.35 -27.03 -7.35
C LYS A 449 22.87 -28.15 -6.44
N ARG A 450 23.79 -28.86 -5.77
CA ARG A 450 23.42 -29.88 -4.78
C ARG A 450 22.52 -29.33 -3.68
N SER A 451 22.75 -28.08 -3.29
CA SER A 451 21.93 -27.38 -2.29
C SER A 451 20.47 -27.17 -2.68
N TYR A 452 20.12 -27.30 -3.97
CA TYR A 452 18.73 -27.20 -4.46
C TYR A 452 17.96 -28.51 -4.39
N ILE A 453 18.64 -29.62 -4.14
CA ILE A 453 18.04 -30.95 -4.01
C ILE A 453 18.01 -31.32 -2.52
N ARG A 454 16.90 -31.85 -2.05
CA ARG A 454 16.78 -32.30 -0.65
C ARG A 454 17.88 -33.29 -0.31
N LYS A 455 18.39 -33.25 0.94
CA LYS A 455 19.53 -34.06 1.38
C LYS A 455 19.23 -35.56 1.43
N ASP A 456 17.96 -35.91 1.57
CA ASP A 456 17.43 -37.28 1.62
C ASP A 456 17.22 -37.91 0.24
N ILE A 457 17.44 -37.18 -0.85
CA ILE A 457 17.31 -37.68 -2.22
C ILE A 457 18.69 -38.12 -2.71
N GLU A 458 18.78 -39.36 -3.19
CA GLU A 458 19.95 -39.89 -3.89
C GLU A 458 19.98 -39.41 -5.36
N TYR A 459 21.19 -39.17 -5.91
CA TYR A 459 21.38 -38.70 -7.28
C TYR A 459 22.68 -39.27 -7.91
#